data_0a3d64a966b05dcd19b21573b44468e7
#
_entry.id   0a3d64a966b05dcd19b21573b44468e7
#
_cell.length_a   1.000
_cell.length_b   1.000
_cell.length_c   1.000
_cell.angle_alpha   90.00
_cell.angle_beta   90.00
_cell.angle_gamma   90.00
#
_symmetry.space_group_name_H-M   'P 1'
#
loop_
_entity.id
_entity.type
_entity.pdbx_description
1 polymer ?
#
loop_
_entity_poly.entity_id
_entity_poly.type
_entity_poly.pdbx_seq_one_letter_code
_entity_poly.pdbx_strand_id
1 'polypeptide(L)'
;MKSLDGVNKKNDVNNTASEAPEKNVKTESEKIDFSNVKIEPIFEEMVDLEQSNKEFIQRMTNKCTYLIGEDVLPKNSLLYSKYMVLNELNNLRIRGNKISVNLKQELYKELFCTKAKVTGKGLFNYLKKEDEELTLEDISGFDIDFKSSLTSYLDFKKQILGEEIEKDKYKDIVENIIKWKTIYDDDSKMMKKMIEREYPNVFSKDKIKKICRFKYSGWGNFSLSFLNGIRGADRETGERFTIIEALWKTNYNITQLLSKQFTFKEEIDSINADKVGKIDKVSYDNTVKDLIVSPANKRAIWQTVQITEEIKKVMKCEPERIFIEMARGGEKEKKRTVSRKARLLELYAACQDDVRDWTKEIEDREEREFNSKKLYLYYTQMGRCMYSGEEIDIDELMQKNSKWDIDHIYPQSK
;
A
#
# COMPACT_ATOMS: atom_id res chain seq x y z
N MET A 1 -10.00 -18.51 -8.79
CA MET A 1 -9.97 -19.34 -10.00
C MET A 1 -8.84 -18.81 -10.88
N LYS A 2 -7.81 -19.62 -11.13
CA LYS A 2 -6.69 -19.24 -12.01
C LYS A 2 -7.11 -19.55 -13.43
N SER A 3 -6.86 -18.62 -14.38
CA SER A 3 -7.03 -18.88 -15.80
C SER A 3 -6.09 -20.02 -16.22
N LEU A 4 -6.63 -21.06 -16.78
CA LEU A 4 -5.87 -22.11 -17.44
C LEU A 4 -5.70 -21.67 -18.90
N ASP A 5 -4.51 -21.18 -19.23
CA ASP A 5 -4.13 -20.96 -20.62
C ASP A 5 -3.71 -22.32 -21.17
N GLY A 6 -4.21 -22.70 -22.34
CA GLY A 6 -3.89 -23.98 -23.01
C GLY A 6 -3.18 -23.76 -24.34
N VAL A 7 -2.60 -24.81 -24.88
CA VAL A 7 -1.99 -24.82 -26.24
C VAL A 7 -2.96 -25.47 -27.21
N ASN A 8 -3.27 -24.80 -28.31
CA ASN A 8 -4.24 -25.28 -29.32
C ASN A 8 -3.64 -25.30 -30.72
N LYS A 9 -4.20 -26.15 -31.61
CA LYS A 9 -3.83 -26.30 -33.01
C LYS A 9 -4.34 -25.11 -33.82
N LYS A 10 -3.51 -24.54 -34.69
CA LYS A 10 -3.94 -23.50 -35.64
C LYS A 10 -4.93 -24.09 -36.64
N ASN A 11 -6.12 -23.51 -36.73
CA ASN A 11 -7.09 -23.84 -37.76
C ASN A 11 -6.69 -23.12 -39.04
N ASP A 12 -6.29 -23.88 -40.05
CA ASP A 12 -6.15 -23.40 -41.43
C ASP A 12 -7.57 -23.15 -42.00
N VAL A 13 -8.03 -21.91 -41.91
CA VAL A 13 -9.24 -21.49 -42.65
C VAL A 13 -8.79 -21.09 -44.04
N ASN A 14 -8.97 -21.99 -45.01
CA ASN A 14 -8.89 -21.67 -46.42
C ASN A 14 -10.04 -20.73 -46.78
N ASN A 15 -9.75 -19.42 -46.79
CA ASN A 15 -10.61 -18.41 -47.37
C ASN A 15 -10.28 -18.30 -48.86
N THR A 16 -11.08 -18.91 -49.71
CA THR A 16 -11.17 -18.56 -51.13
C THR A 16 -11.74 -17.16 -51.27
N ALA A 17 -10.88 -16.18 -51.43
CA ALA A 17 -11.25 -14.81 -51.74
C ALA A 17 -11.60 -14.69 -53.21
N SER A 18 -12.84 -14.26 -53.49
CA SER A 18 -13.26 -13.76 -54.79
C SER A 18 -12.62 -12.41 -55.05
N GLU A 19 -11.94 -12.28 -56.18
CA GLU A 19 -11.30 -11.09 -56.68
C GLU A 19 -12.32 -9.96 -56.90
N ALA A 20 -12.12 -8.80 -56.27
CA ALA A 20 -12.72 -7.54 -56.67
C ALA A 20 -11.59 -6.57 -57.09
N PRO A 21 -11.83 -5.69 -58.11
CA PRO A 21 -10.77 -5.02 -58.84
C PRO A 21 -10.08 -3.92 -58.03
N GLU A 22 -8.76 -3.95 -58.08
CA GLU A 22 -7.87 -2.92 -57.53
C GLU A 22 -8.14 -1.55 -58.19
N LYS A 23 -8.56 -0.58 -57.39
CA LYS A 23 -8.40 0.84 -57.72
C LYS A 23 -7.11 1.32 -57.08
N ASN A 24 -6.08 1.52 -57.92
CA ASN A 24 -4.85 2.24 -57.57
C ASN A 24 -5.16 3.67 -57.13
N VAL A 25 -5.19 3.89 -55.82
CA VAL A 25 -5.07 5.24 -55.25
C VAL A 25 -3.63 5.36 -54.74
N LYS A 26 -2.77 6.06 -55.54
CA LYS A 26 -1.47 6.54 -55.08
C LYS A 26 -1.73 7.63 -54.05
N THR A 27 -1.64 7.31 -52.80
CA THR A 27 -1.43 8.30 -51.73
C THR A 27 0.04 8.63 -51.67
N GLU A 28 0.42 9.74 -52.28
CA GLU A 28 1.67 10.42 -51.97
C GLU A 28 1.60 10.86 -50.51
N SER A 29 2.36 10.18 -49.65
CA SER A 29 2.61 10.65 -48.31
C SER A 29 3.57 11.84 -48.41
N GLU A 30 3.05 13.03 -48.38
CA GLU A 30 3.84 14.23 -48.13
C GLU A 30 4.57 14.05 -46.80
N LYS A 31 5.88 13.85 -46.86
CA LYS A 31 6.73 13.92 -45.70
C LYS A 31 6.71 15.34 -45.17
N ILE A 32 5.93 15.57 -44.09
CA ILE A 32 5.96 16.83 -43.38
C ILE A 32 7.37 17.01 -42.79
N ASP A 33 8.11 17.95 -43.31
CA ASP A 33 9.44 18.30 -42.80
C ASP A 33 9.30 19.16 -41.55
N PHE A 34 9.59 18.57 -40.40
CA PHE A 34 9.55 19.24 -39.10
C PHE A 34 10.84 19.98 -38.75
N SER A 35 11.83 20.04 -39.64
CA SER A 35 13.12 20.66 -39.35
C SER A 35 13.08 22.20 -39.12
N ASN A 36 11.99 22.85 -39.49
CA ASN A 36 11.76 24.28 -39.32
C ASN A 36 10.69 24.68 -38.31
N VAL A 37 10.12 23.69 -37.58
CA VAL A 37 9.18 23.99 -36.51
C VAL A 37 9.98 24.37 -35.26
N LYS A 38 10.15 25.67 -35.03
CA LYS A 38 10.57 26.19 -33.74
C LYS A 38 9.41 25.91 -32.76
N ILE A 39 9.54 24.86 -32.01
CA ILE A 39 8.70 24.65 -30.82
C ILE A 39 9.22 25.65 -29.78
N GLU A 40 8.66 26.85 -29.78
CA GLU A 40 8.84 27.74 -28.64
C GLU A 40 8.21 27.03 -27.42
N PRO A 41 8.85 27.07 -26.25
CA PRO A 41 8.31 26.44 -25.03
C PRO A 41 7.09 27.24 -24.56
N ILE A 42 5.95 27.03 -25.21
CA ILE A 42 4.64 27.59 -24.80
C ILE A 42 4.21 27.07 -23.43
N PHE A 43 4.91 26.07 -22.90
CA PHE A 43 4.49 25.37 -21.67
C PHE A 43 5.02 25.98 -20.37
N GLU A 44 6.02 26.85 -20.38
CA GLU A 44 6.56 27.40 -19.11
C GLU A 44 5.68 28.52 -18.51
N GLU A 45 4.90 29.24 -19.30
CA GLU A 45 4.07 30.36 -18.81
C GLU A 45 2.63 29.96 -18.46
N MET A 46 2.14 28.78 -18.84
CA MET A 46 0.73 28.39 -18.64
C MET A 46 0.49 27.38 -17.50
N VAL A 47 1.53 26.83 -16.91
CA VAL A 47 1.36 25.87 -15.80
C VAL A 47 1.78 26.55 -14.49
N ASP A 48 0.81 26.80 -13.62
CA ASP A 48 1.09 27.14 -12.23
C ASP A 48 1.74 25.91 -11.55
N LEU A 49 3.07 25.92 -11.53
CA LEU A 49 3.89 24.84 -10.97
C LEU A 49 3.59 24.63 -9.47
N GLU A 50 3.22 25.66 -8.74
CA GLU A 50 2.86 25.54 -7.33
C GLU A 50 1.50 24.84 -7.17
N GLN A 51 0.52 25.21 -7.98
CA GLN A 51 -0.79 24.56 -7.97
C GLN A 51 -0.68 23.10 -8.45
N SER A 52 0.07 22.85 -9.53
CA SER A 52 0.34 21.50 -10.03
C SER A 52 1.04 20.61 -9.01
N ASN A 53 2.01 21.15 -8.27
CA ASN A 53 2.68 20.43 -7.19
C ASN A 53 1.74 20.15 -6.03
N LYS A 54 0.88 21.08 -5.63
CA LYS A 54 -0.13 20.85 -4.58
C LYS A 54 -1.11 19.76 -4.97
N GLU A 55 -1.61 19.78 -6.20
CA GLU A 55 -2.52 18.75 -6.72
C GLU A 55 -1.84 17.39 -6.84
N PHE A 56 -0.57 17.34 -7.22
CA PHE A 56 0.23 16.13 -7.23
C PHE A 56 0.37 15.54 -5.83
N ILE A 57 0.72 16.37 -4.83
CA ILE A 57 0.84 15.96 -3.43
C ILE A 57 -0.49 15.41 -2.92
N GLN A 58 -1.61 16.08 -3.22
CA GLN A 58 -2.94 15.63 -2.81
C GLN A 58 -3.30 14.26 -3.41
N ARG A 59 -2.94 14.03 -4.68
CA ARG A 59 -3.17 12.73 -5.35
C ARG A 59 -2.30 11.60 -4.80
N MET A 60 -1.10 11.92 -4.35
CA MET A 60 -0.15 10.94 -3.78
C MET A 60 -0.40 10.65 -2.30
N THR A 61 -1.18 11.48 -1.61
CA THR A 61 -1.47 11.34 -0.18
C THR A 61 -2.79 10.59 0.03
N ASN A 62 -2.76 9.52 0.83
CA ASN A 62 -3.96 8.80 1.24
C ASN A 62 -4.83 9.66 2.18
N LYS A 63 -6.09 9.27 2.36
CA LYS A 63 -7.01 9.93 3.29
C LYS A 63 -7.11 9.19 4.61
N CYS A 64 -7.37 9.94 5.68
CA CYS A 64 -7.50 9.42 7.04
C CYS A 64 -8.66 8.43 7.17
N THR A 65 -8.44 7.33 7.88
CA THR A 65 -9.45 6.30 8.09
C THR A 65 -10.64 6.79 8.92
N TYR A 66 -10.42 7.71 9.85
CA TYR A 66 -11.45 8.16 10.79
C TYR A 66 -11.98 9.57 10.54
N LEU A 67 -11.20 10.46 9.95
CA LEU A 67 -11.61 11.84 9.66
C LEU A 67 -11.74 12.05 8.14
N ILE A 68 -12.95 12.37 7.72
CA ILE A 68 -13.28 12.58 6.30
C ILE A 68 -12.49 13.76 5.75
N GLY A 69 -11.86 13.54 4.58
CA GLY A 69 -11.14 14.58 3.82
C GLY A 69 -9.73 14.92 4.33
N GLU A 70 -9.34 14.46 5.51
CA GLU A 70 -8.02 14.72 6.09
C GLU A 70 -6.92 13.88 5.42
N ASP A 71 -5.76 14.49 5.18
CA ASP A 71 -4.59 13.78 4.67
C ASP A 71 -3.88 13.01 5.79
N VAL A 72 -3.39 11.81 5.46
CA VAL A 72 -2.64 11.00 6.42
C VAL A 72 -1.20 11.50 6.57
N LEU A 73 -0.61 11.17 7.71
CA LEU A 73 0.81 11.37 7.96
C LEU A 73 1.65 10.27 7.26
N PRO A 74 2.89 10.57 6.85
CA PRO A 74 3.86 9.55 6.46
C PRO A 74 4.10 8.53 7.59
N LYS A 75 4.40 7.27 7.25
CA LYS A 75 4.75 6.25 8.25
C LYS A 75 5.95 6.65 9.11
N ASN A 76 6.89 7.38 8.53
CA ASN A 76 8.10 7.85 9.20
C ASN A 76 7.94 9.23 9.87
N SER A 77 6.75 9.85 9.85
CA SER A 77 6.45 11.06 10.63
C SER A 77 6.81 10.84 12.10
N LEU A 78 7.35 11.84 12.77
CA LEU A 78 7.70 11.75 14.20
C LEU A 78 6.48 11.41 15.05
N LEU A 79 5.35 12.05 14.76
CA LEU A 79 4.09 11.81 15.48
C LEU A 79 3.53 10.42 15.15
N TYR A 80 3.53 10.01 13.86
CA TYR A 80 2.97 8.72 13.46
C TYR A 80 3.82 7.56 13.97
N SER A 81 5.14 7.65 13.90
CA SER A 81 6.04 6.63 14.44
C SER A 81 5.95 6.54 15.98
N LYS A 82 5.79 7.68 16.67
CA LYS A 82 5.50 7.70 18.11
C LYS A 82 4.19 6.98 18.43
N TYR A 83 3.13 7.27 17.65
CA TYR A 83 1.86 6.55 17.77
C TYR A 83 2.04 5.03 17.62
N MET A 84 2.72 4.59 16.57
CA MET A 84 2.94 3.17 16.29
C MET A 84 3.65 2.46 17.45
N VAL A 85 4.73 3.05 17.95
CA VAL A 85 5.50 2.50 19.08
C VAL A 85 4.65 2.45 20.36
N LEU A 86 3.93 3.53 20.69
CA LEU A 86 3.09 3.55 21.90
C LEU A 86 1.93 2.56 21.81
N ASN A 87 1.32 2.45 20.64
CA ASN A 87 0.23 1.49 20.44
C ASN A 87 0.70 0.03 20.58
N GLU A 88 1.91 -0.28 20.12
CA GLU A 88 2.53 -1.59 20.27
C GLU A 88 2.94 -1.86 21.73
N LEU A 89 3.55 -0.88 22.42
CA LEU A 89 3.88 -0.98 23.84
C LEU A 89 2.63 -1.14 24.73
N ASN A 90 1.50 -0.53 24.37
CA ASN A 90 0.24 -0.67 25.13
C ASN A 90 -0.40 -2.08 24.99
N ASN A 91 0.08 -2.90 24.06
CA ASN A 91 -0.28 -4.32 23.96
C ASN A 91 0.63 -5.22 24.80
N LEU A 92 1.78 -4.73 25.24
CA LEU A 92 2.78 -5.53 25.97
C LEU A 92 2.24 -5.99 27.30
N ARG A 93 2.49 -7.25 27.60
CA ARG A 93 2.10 -7.90 28.86
C ARG A 93 3.27 -8.67 29.45
N ILE A 94 3.40 -8.63 30.76
CA ILE A 94 4.34 -9.44 31.53
C ILE A 94 3.53 -10.31 32.47
N ARG A 95 3.74 -11.63 32.43
CA ARG A 95 2.97 -12.62 33.19
C ARG A 95 1.45 -12.41 33.06
N GLY A 96 0.99 -12.13 31.83
CA GLY A 96 -0.43 -11.90 31.48
C GLY A 96 -0.98 -10.51 31.83
N ASN A 97 -0.29 -9.70 32.64
CA ASN A 97 -0.70 -8.36 33.04
C ASN A 97 -0.12 -7.28 32.12
N LYS A 98 -0.88 -6.22 31.87
CA LYS A 98 -0.36 -5.04 31.16
C LYS A 98 0.78 -4.41 31.96
N ILE A 99 1.80 -3.90 31.26
CA ILE A 99 2.90 -3.17 31.88
C ILE A 99 2.40 -1.86 32.50
N SER A 100 3.11 -1.36 33.51
CA SER A 100 2.79 -0.06 34.08
C SER A 100 3.09 1.09 33.11
N VAL A 101 2.40 2.22 33.29
CA VAL A 101 2.66 3.44 32.47
C VAL A 101 4.12 3.90 32.60
N ASN A 102 4.68 3.82 33.80
CA ASN A 102 6.07 4.24 34.08
C ASN A 102 7.05 3.33 33.30
N LEU A 103 6.90 2.01 33.40
CA LEU A 103 7.74 1.08 32.65
C LEU A 103 7.61 1.28 31.12
N LYS A 104 6.40 1.51 30.62
CA LYS A 104 6.19 1.85 29.20
C LYS A 104 6.98 3.08 28.76
N GLN A 105 6.89 4.15 29.56
CA GLN A 105 7.59 5.42 29.26
C GLN A 105 9.11 5.25 29.33
N GLU A 106 9.59 4.43 30.24
CA GLU A 106 10.99 4.06 30.37
C GLU A 106 11.47 3.26 29.16
N LEU A 107 10.76 2.18 28.79
CA LEU A 107 11.06 1.38 27.60
C LEU A 107 11.07 2.25 26.32
N TYR A 108 10.14 3.20 26.21
CA TYR A 108 10.12 4.14 25.09
C TYR A 108 11.41 4.96 25.03
N LYS A 109 11.85 5.54 26.16
CA LYS A 109 13.05 6.39 26.23
C LYS A 109 14.34 5.59 26.06
N GLU A 110 14.48 4.47 26.79
CA GLU A 110 15.73 3.72 26.86
C GLU A 110 15.96 2.78 25.67
N LEU A 111 14.89 2.25 25.06
CA LEU A 111 15.04 1.35 23.94
C LEU A 111 14.72 2.04 22.59
N PHE A 112 13.56 2.64 22.45
CA PHE A 112 13.13 3.17 21.15
C PHE A 112 13.79 4.50 20.78
N CYS A 113 14.05 5.38 21.73
CA CYS A 113 14.80 6.62 21.48
C CYS A 113 16.31 6.45 21.34
N THR A 114 16.83 5.22 21.53
CA THR A 114 18.28 4.92 21.46
C THR A 114 18.64 3.94 20.36
N LYS A 115 17.76 2.96 20.06
CA LYS A 115 18.00 1.87 19.11
C LYS A 115 17.13 2.00 17.87
N ALA A 116 17.72 1.82 16.69
CA ALA A 116 16.98 1.87 15.43
C ALA A 116 15.99 0.69 15.27
N LYS A 117 16.29 -0.47 15.85
CA LYS A 117 15.40 -1.63 15.91
C LYS A 117 15.41 -2.19 17.33
N VAL A 118 14.24 -2.41 17.88
CA VAL A 118 14.04 -3.06 19.17
C VAL A 118 13.56 -4.48 18.90
N THR A 119 14.36 -5.46 19.36
CA THR A 119 14.05 -6.89 19.22
C THR A 119 13.44 -7.43 20.50
N GLY A 120 12.67 -8.51 20.41
CA GLY A 120 12.13 -9.20 21.60
C GLY A 120 13.23 -9.65 22.56
N LYS A 121 14.36 -10.14 22.04
CA LYS A 121 15.55 -10.46 22.86
C LYS A 121 16.14 -9.21 23.52
N GLY A 122 16.14 -8.07 22.83
CA GLY A 122 16.63 -6.81 23.38
C GLY A 122 15.74 -6.28 24.51
N LEU A 123 14.44 -6.43 24.38
CA LEU A 123 13.47 -6.14 25.43
C LEU A 123 13.66 -7.08 26.62
N PHE A 124 13.71 -8.38 26.38
CA PHE A 124 13.92 -9.38 27.42
C PHE A 124 15.20 -9.10 28.24
N ASN A 125 16.32 -8.85 27.57
CA ASN A 125 17.59 -8.55 28.25
C ASN A 125 17.52 -7.26 29.07
N TYR A 126 16.69 -6.30 28.66
CA TYR A 126 16.46 -5.07 29.40
C TYR A 126 15.66 -5.35 30.69
N LEU A 127 14.53 -6.05 30.56
CA LEU A 127 13.64 -6.35 31.68
C LEU A 127 14.29 -7.31 32.71
N LYS A 128 15.10 -8.25 32.23
CA LYS A 128 15.79 -9.22 33.10
C LYS A 128 16.81 -8.57 34.05
N LYS A 129 17.22 -7.34 33.81
CA LYS A 129 18.11 -6.60 34.75
C LYS A 129 17.38 -6.24 36.04
N GLU A 130 16.07 -6.07 36.00
CA GLU A 130 15.23 -5.70 37.13
C GLU A 130 14.51 -6.91 37.75
N ASP A 131 14.20 -7.94 36.92
CA ASP A 131 13.54 -9.19 37.34
C ASP A 131 14.38 -10.39 36.82
N GLU A 132 15.27 -10.92 37.62
CA GLU A 132 16.14 -12.03 37.25
C GLU A 132 15.38 -13.34 36.99
N GLU A 133 14.18 -13.50 37.58
CA GLU A 133 13.31 -14.67 37.38
C GLU A 133 12.49 -14.63 36.11
N LEU A 134 12.47 -13.49 35.36
CA LEU A 134 11.70 -13.32 34.16
C LEU A 134 12.18 -14.31 33.07
N THR A 135 11.22 -14.95 32.41
CA THR A 135 11.45 -15.83 31.26
C THR A 135 10.88 -15.18 29.99
N LEU A 136 11.31 -15.67 28.82
CA LEU A 136 10.81 -15.17 27.53
C LEU A 136 9.32 -15.46 27.35
N GLU A 137 8.82 -16.54 27.94
CA GLU A 137 7.42 -16.95 27.87
C GLU A 137 6.48 -16.06 28.71
N ASP A 138 7.04 -15.37 29.71
CA ASP A 138 6.31 -14.40 30.51
C ASP A 138 5.93 -13.14 29.75
N ILE A 139 6.60 -12.86 28.60
CA ILE A 139 6.41 -11.65 27.82
C ILE A 139 5.52 -11.96 26.62
N SER A 140 4.43 -11.21 26.47
CA SER A 140 3.46 -11.37 25.38
C SER A 140 2.93 -10.01 24.89
N GLY A 141 2.12 -10.03 23.82
CA GLY A 141 1.49 -8.82 23.28
C GLY A 141 2.25 -8.17 22.13
N PHE A 142 3.33 -8.79 21.65
CA PHE A 142 4.04 -8.43 20.43
C PHE A 142 4.48 -9.71 19.69
N ASP A 143 4.88 -9.56 18.42
CA ASP A 143 5.47 -10.67 17.66
C ASP A 143 6.93 -10.95 18.14
N ILE A 144 7.72 -11.67 17.35
CA ILE A 144 9.11 -11.98 17.66
C ILE A 144 9.95 -10.72 17.92
N ASP A 145 9.67 -9.65 17.12
CA ASP A 145 10.31 -8.34 17.23
C ASP A 145 9.23 -7.24 17.14
N PHE A 146 9.55 -6.04 17.64
CA PHE A 146 8.71 -4.87 17.42
C PHE A 146 8.72 -4.47 15.93
N LYS A 147 7.55 -4.23 15.39
CA LYS A 147 7.38 -3.79 13.99
C LYS A 147 7.57 -2.28 13.82
N SER A 148 7.33 -1.55 14.89
CA SER A 148 7.46 -0.09 14.95
C SER A 148 8.87 0.32 15.41
N SER A 149 9.30 1.49 14.94
CA SER A 149 10.59 2.09 15.31
C SER A 149 10.53 3.60 15.19
N LEU A 150 11.46 4.29 15.84
CA LEU A 150 11.63 5.75 15.74
C LEU A 150 12.79 6.09 14.79
N THR A 151 12.85 5.45 13.62
CA THR A 151 13.97 5.58 12.69
C THR A 151 14.24 7.03 12.31
N SER A 152 13.22 7.77 11.87
CA SER A 152 13.36 9.18 11.47
C SER A 152 13.82 10.07 12.64
N TYR A 153 13.25 9.88 13.82
CA TYR A 153 13.70 10.58 15.02
C TYR A 153 15.20 10.33 15.29
N LEU A 154 15.64 9.08 15.22
CA LEU A 154 17.04 8.72 15.44
C LEU A 154 17.98 9.24 14.36
N ASP A 155 17.55 9.22 13.09
CA ASP A 155 18.33 9.76 11.99
C ASP A 155 18.58 11.26 12.16
N PHE A 156 17.51 12.02 12.45
CA PHE A 156 17.65 13.45 12.72
C PHE A 156 18.42 13.74 14.00
N LYS A 157 18.18 13.00 15.09
CA LYS A 157 18.89 13.17 16.34
C LYS A 157 20.39 12.92 16.18
N LYS A 158 20.77 11.78 15.59
CA LYS A 158 22.18 11.38 15.51
C LYS A 158 22.99 12.12 14.44
N GLN A 159 22.35 12.52 13.33
CA GLN A 159 23.11 12.99 12.16
C GLN A 159 22.91 14.47 11.85
N ILE A 160 21.84 15.12 12.34
CA ILE A 160 21.46 16.47 11.92
C ILE A 160 21.36 17.44 13.08
N LEU A 161 20.50 17.18 14.07
CA LEU A 161 20.08 18.15 15.08
C LEU A 161 20.62 17.90 16.48
N GLY A 162 21.04 16.67 16.79
CA GLY A 162 21.36 16.29 18.18
C GLY A 162 20.13 16.44 19.08
N GLU A 163 20.31 16.97 20.27
CA GLU A 163 19.22 17.17 21.23
C GLU A 163 18.25 18.32 20.83
N GLU A 164 18.59 19.11 19.82
CA GLU A 164 17.70 20.19 19.36
C GLU A 164 16.40 19.68 18.72
N ILE A 165 16.36 18.39 18.33
CA ILE A 165 15.15 17.75 17.80
C ILE A 165 13.98 17.78 18.80
N GLU A 166 14.25 17.90 20.08
CA GLU A 166 13.21 17.98 21.13
C GLU A 166 12.48 19.33 21.16
N LYS A 167 13.07 20.36 20.57
CA LYS A 167 12.44 21.68 20.47
C LYS A 167 11.32 21.66 19.44
N ASP A 168 10.14 22.17 19.79
CA ASP A 168 8.95 22.13 18.93
C ASP A 168 9.19 22.78 17.56
N LYS A 169 9.96 23.88 17.50
CA LYS A 169 10.36 24.51 16.25
C LYS A 169 11.00 23.52 15.25
N TYR A 170 11.84 22.61 15.72
CA TYR A 170 12.51 21.65 14.84
C TYR A 170 11.64 20.45 14.52
N LYS A 171 10.68 20.10 15.37
CA LYS A 171 9.73 19.02 15.11
C LYS A 171 8.89 19.31 13.87
N ASP A 172 8.35 20.53 13.76
CA ASP A 172 7.56 20.93 12.59
C ASP A 172 8.40 20.92 11.29
N ILE A 173 9.65 21.41 11.36
CA ILE A 173 10.58 21.40 10.23
C ILE A 173 10.85 19.94 9.80
N VAL A 174 11.13 19.07 10.74
CA VAL A 174 11.42 17.66 10.48
C VAL A 174 10.21 16.94 9.89
N GLU A 175 8.99 17.21 10.41
CA GLU A 175 7.75 16.65 9.86
C GLU A 175 7.55 17.03 8.39
N ASN A 176 7.76 18.29 8.05
CA ASN A 176 7.66 18.75 6.66
C ASN A 176 8.72 18.09 5.77
N ILE A 177 9.97 17.98 6.23
CA ILE A 177 11.03 17.32 5.49
C ILE A 177 10.71 15.84 5.27
N ILE A 178 10.21 15.14 6.28
CA ILE A 178 9.78 13.74 6.16
C ILE A 178 8.65 13.60 5.16
N LYS A 179 7.67 14.53 5.17
CA LYS A 179 6.57 14.56 4.19
C LYS A 179 7.10 14.72 2.78
N TRP A 180 7.98 15.69 2.53
CA TRP A 180 8.59 15.89 1.22
C TRP A 180 9.42 14.68 0.78
N LYS A 181 10.18 14.10 1.70
CA LYS A 181 10.99 12.91 1.40
C LYS A 181 10.13 11.71 1.03
N THR A 182 8.97 11.56 1.67
CA THR A 182 8.01 10.51 1.33
C THR A 182 7.38 10.71 -0.05
N ILE A 183 7.19 11.96 -0.47
CA ILE A 183 6.58 12.31 -1.77
C ILE A 183 7.58 12.23 -2.91
N TYR A 184 8.76 12.83 -2.74
CA TYR A 184 9.75 13.02 -3.80
C TYR A 184 10.87 11.97 -3.81
N ASP A 185 10.88 11.06 -2.84
CA ASP A 185 11.81 9.96 -2.63
C ASP A 185 13.25 10.22 -3.11
N ASP A 186 13.57 9.87 -4.35
CA ASP A 186 14.95 9.95 -4.88
C ASP A 186 15.30 11.27 -5.56
N ASP A 187 14.39 12.25 -5.68
CA ASP A 187 14.71 13.55 -6.26
C ASP A 187 15.45 14.46 -5.26
N SER A 188 16.74 14.16 -5.10
CA SER A 188 17.63 14.93 -4.24
C SER A 188 17.81 16.38 -4.67
N LYS A 189 17.59 16.71 -5.96
CA LYS A 189 17.71 18.11 -6.46
C LYS A 189 16.52 18.93 -6.01
N MET A 190 15.31 18.36 -6.15
CA MET A 190 14.07 19.00 -5.69
C MET A 190 14.08 19.17 -4.17
N MET A 191 14.43 18.11 -3.43
CA MET A 191 14.55 18.15 -1.97
C MET A 191 15.49 19.27 -1.49
N LYS A 192 16.66 19.39 -2.12
CA LYS A 192 17.63 20.43 -1.75
C LYS A 192 17.03 21.81 -1.98
N LYS A 193 16.43 22.08 -3.14
CA LYS A 193 15.79 23.36 -3.45
C LYS A 193 14.68 23.71 -2.45
N MET A 194 13.84 22.74 -2.09
CA MET A 194 12.75 22.96 -1.13
C MET A 194 13.29 23.28 0.25
N ILE A 195 14.28 22.55 0.76
CA ILE A 195 14.86 22.80 2.08
C ILE A 195 15.55 24.17 2.12
N GLU A 196 16.31 24.54 1.09
CA GLU A 196 16.99 25.84 1.00
C GLU A 196 15.99 27.02 0.90
N ARG A 197 14.85 26.83 0.20
CA ARG A 197 13.81 27.83 0.04
C ARG A 197 12.99 28.03 1.32
N GLU A 198 12.49 26.95 1.89
CA GLU A 198 11.55 27.01 3.03
C GLU A 198 12.27 27.23 4.37
N TYR A 199 13.51 26.74 4.48
CA TYR A 199 14.29 26.83 5.71
C TYR A 199 15.68 27.41 5.47
N PRO A 200 15.78 28.66 4.98
CA PRO A 200 17.06 29.30 4.70
C PRO A 200 17.90 29.39 6.00
N ASN A 201 19.16 29.00 5.92
CA ASN A 201 20.15 29.07 7.01
C ASN A 201 19.86 28.16 8.25
N VAL A 202 18.85 27.28 8.21
CA VAL A 202 18.58 26.33 9.29
C VAL A 202 19.57 25.16 9.26
N PHE A 203 19.91 24.70 8.07
CA PHE A 203 20.80 23.56 7.88
C PHE A 203 22.02 23.94 7.05
N SER A 204 23.22 23.46 7.44
CA SER A 204 24.40 23.56 6.61
C SER A 204 24.27 22.70 5.34
N LYS A 205 25.03 23.04 4.28
CA LYS A 205 25.04 22.27 3.03
C LYS A 205 25.32 20.78 3.23
N ASP A 206 26.17 20.43 4.21
CA ASP A 206 26.48 19.03 4.52
C ASP A 206 25.33 18.32 5.24
N LYS A 207 24.61 19.02 6.13
CA LYS A 207 23.39 18.50 6.76
C LYS A 207 22.31 18.25 5.70
N ILE A 208 22.11 19.17 4.76
CA ILE A 208 21.15 19.01 3.65
C ILE A 208 21.51 17.78 2.80
N LYS A 209 22.80 17.57 2.48
CA LYS A 209 23.23 16.35 1.76
C LYS A 209 22.90 15.07 2.52
N LYS A 210 23.06 15.06 3.86
CA LYS A 210 22.70 13.92 4.70
C LYS A 210 21.19 13.67 4.68
N ILE A 211 20.37 14.72 4.83
CA ILE A 211 18.89 14.65 4.78
C ILE A 211 18.43 14.06 3.43
N CYS A 212 19.03 14.48 2.32
CA CYS A 212 18.70 13.95 0.99
C CYS A 212 18.99 12.44 0.84
N ARG A 213 19.87 11.86 1.65
CA ARG A 213 20.20 10.43 1.64
C ARG A 213 19.26 9.57 2.45
N PHE A 214 18.46 10.16 3.36
CA PHE A 214 17.47 9.40 4.10
C PHE A 214 16.43 8.79 3.16
N LYS A 215 15.95 7.59 3.50
CA LYS A 215 14.92 6.90 2.72
C LYS A 215 13.70 6.70 3.61
N TYR A 216 12.67 7.46 3.32
CA TYR A 216 11.38 7.37 3.98
C TYR A 216 10.31 7.07 2.95
N SER A 217 9.50 6.04 3.21
CA SER A 217 8.47 5.62 2.28
C SER A 217 7.22 5.15 3.00
N GLY A 218 6.11 5.24 2.29
CA GLY A 218 4.82 4.76 2.75
C GLY A 218 4.05 5.77 3.59
N TRP A 219 2.71 5.66 3.47
CA TRP A 219 1.76 6.50 4.16
C TRP A 219 1.15 5.75 5.34
N GLY A 220 0.85 6.47 6.40
CA GLY A 220 0.06 5.98 7.51
C GLY A 220 -1.43 5.89 7.17
N ASN A 221 -2.25 5.64 8.19
CA ASN A 221 -3.70 5.57 8.06
C ASN A 221 -4.42 6.72 8.78
N PHE A 222 -3.68 7.57 9.51
CA PHE A 222 -4.24 8.61 10.35
C PHE A 222 -3.64 9.98 10.05
N SER A 223 -4.47 11.02 10.18
CA SER A 223 -4.07 12.41 10.03
C SER A 223 -3.46 12.98 11.33
N LEU A 224 -2.83 14.15 11.18
CA LEU A 224 -2.35 14.94 12.31
C LEU A 224 -3.51 15.30 13.25
N SER A 225 -4.63 15.77 12.67
CA SER A 225 -5.82 16.16 13.44
C SER A 225 -6.38 14.99 14.23
N PHE A 226 -6.39 13.78 13.67
CA PHE A 226 -6.84 12.58 14.38
C PHE A 226 -5.95 12.24 15.58
N LEU A 227 -4.62 12.25 15.41
CA LEU A 227 -3.71 11.83 16.48
C LEU A 227 -3.51 12.89 17.55
N ASN A 228 -3.48 14.16 17.19
CA ASN A 228 -3.14 15.27 18.10
C ASN A 228 -4.10 16.45 18.10
N GLY A 229 -5.17 16.42 17.30
CA GLY A 229 -6.17 17.50 17.23
C GLY A 229 -7.42 17.20 18.05
N ILE A 230 -7.96 15.99 17.92
CA ILE A 230 -9.19 15.59 18.63
C ILE A 230 -8.90 15.38 20.11
N ARG A 231 -9.79 15.88 20.97
CA ARG A 231 -9.72 15.69 22.43
C ARG A 231 -10.92 14.91 22.91
N GLY A 232 -10.71 13.67 23.33
CA GLY A 232 -11.71 12.84 24.01
C GLY A 232 -11.54 12.89 25.52
N ALA A 233 -12.62 12.70 26.25
CA ALA A 233 -12.63 12.58 27.69
C ALA A 233 -12.64 11.10 28.11
N ASP A 234 -11.90 10.77 29.16
CA ASP A 234 -12.10 9.54 29.90
C ASP A 234 -13.36 9.66 30.74
N ARG A 235 -14.30 8.71 30.60
CA ARG A 235 -15.59 8.76 31.28
C ARG A 235 -15.50 8.51 32.80
N GLU A 236 -14.43 7.86 33.25
CA GLU A 236 -14.21 7.59 34.66
C GLU A 236 -13.58 8.77 35.38
N THR A 237 -12.54 9.38 34.77
CA THR A 237 -11.78 10.45 35.41
C THR A 237 -12.23 11.85 34.97
N GLY A 238 -12.90 11.98 33.82
CA GLY A 238 -13.27 13.27 33.22
C GLY A 238 -12.10 13.99 32.55
N GLU A 239 -10.87 13.46 32.62
CA GLU A 239 -9.71 14.09 32.00
C GLU A 239 -9.79 14.03 30.46
N ARG A 240 -9.37 15.12 29.81
CA ARG A 240 -9.38 15.24 28.35
C ARG A 240 -7.98 15.11 27.80
N PHE A 241 -7.83 14.22 26.83
CA PHE A 241 -6.57 13.91 26.15
C PHE A 241 -6.72 14.01 24.65
N THR A 242 -5.62 14.28 23.93
CA THR A 242 -5.50 13.85 22.54
C THR A 242 -5.21 12.34 22.47
N ILE A 243 -5.38 11.73 21.30
CA ILE A 243 -5.10 10.29 21.14
C ILE A 243 -3.65 9.97 21.53
N ILE A 244 -2.70 10.81 21.09
CA ILE A 244 -1.28 10.57 21.42
C ILE A 244 -0.98 10.79 22.91
N GLU A 245 -1.64 11.74 23.57
CA GLU A 245 -1.56 11.94 25.03
C GLU A 245 -2.14 10.75 25.78
N ALA A 246 -3.32 10.26 25.38
CA ALA A 246 -3.95 9.10 25.98
C ALA A 246 -3.10 7.83 25.84
N LEU A 247 -2.53 7.58 24.66
CA LEU A 247 -1.58 6.46 24.45
C LEU A 247 -0.34 6.57 25.35
N TRP A 248 0.13 7.78 25.63
CA TRP A 248 1.28 8.03 26.49
C TRP A 248 0.96 7.87 27.98
N LYS A 249 -0.18 8.41 28.42
CA LYS A 249 -0.56 8.47 29.84
C LYS A 249 -1.34 7.24 30.34
N THR A 250 -1.88 6.41 29.42
CA THR A 250 -2.66 5.23 29.78
C THR A 250 -2.08 3.98 29.11
N ASN A 251 -2.54 2.79 29.51
CA ASN A 251 -2.17 1.53 28.88
C ASN A 251 -3.21 1.01 27.89
N TYR A 252 -4.01 1.92 27.30
CA TYR A 252 -4.99 1.58 26.28
C TYR A 252 -4.38 1.71 24.89
N ASN A 253 -4.60 0.70 24.03
CA ASN A 253 -4.29 0.79 22.62
C ASN A 253 -5.36 1.60 21.88
N ILE A 254 -5.11 1.92 20.59
CA ILE A 254 -6.03 2.75 19.79
C ILE A 254 -7.45 2.19 19.74
N THR A 255 -7.61 0.87 19.63
CA THR A 255 -8.93 0.22 19.59
C THR A 255 -9.68 0.42 20.89
N GLN A 256 -8.98 0.34 22.02
CA GLN A 256 -9.55 0.57 23.35
C GLN A 256 -9.89 2.04 23.56
N LEU A 257 -9.05 2.97 23.10
CA LEU A 257 -9.35 4.41 23.17
C LEU A 257 -10.59 4.80 22.35
N LEU A 258 -10.85 4.11 21.25
CA LEU A 258 -12.06 4.30 20.44
C LEU A 258 -13.27 3.50 20.93
N SER A 259 -13.15 2.81 22.08
CA SER A 259 -14.25 2.10 22.72
C SER A 259 -15.10 3.04 23.59
N LYS A 260 -16.14 2.47 24.22
CA LYS A 260 -17.10 3.23 25.03
C LYS A 260 -16.51 3.92 26.28
N GLN A 261 -15.30 3.60 26.68
CA GLN A 261 -14.66 4.20 27.86
C GLN A 261 -14.29 5.67 27.65
N PHE A 262 -13.97 6.04 26.41
CA PHE A 262 -13.60 7.40 26.01
C PHE A 262 -14.63 8.01 25.06
N THR A 263 -14.67 9.34 24.98
CA THR A 263 -15.58 10.07 24.08
C THR A 263 -14.98 10.33 22.69
N PHE A 264 -13.85 9.73 22.33
CA PHE A 264 -13.21 9.97 21.04
C PHE A 264 -14.11 9.64 19.85
N LYS A 265 -14.92 8.59 19.96
CA LYS A 265 -15.82 8.18 18.88
C LYS A 265 -16.90 9.24 18.62
N GLU A 266 -17.50 9.75 19.66
CA GLU A 266 -18.52 10.81 19.56
C GLU A 266 -17.95 12.11 18.96
N GLU A 267 -16.73 12.48 19.34
CA GLU A 267 -16.05 13.66 18.79
C GLU A 267 -15.74 13.46 17.30
N ILE A 268 -15.28 12.26 16.90
CA ILE A 268 -15.04 11.90 15.48
C ILE A 268 -16.33 11.97 14.68
N ASP A 269 -17.40 11.36 15.19
CA ASP A 269 -18.71 11.35 14.53
C ASP A 269 -19.27 12.77 14.36
N SER A 270 -19.11 13.64 15.39
CA SER A 270 -19.49 15.06 15.31
C SER A 270 -18.71 15.83 14.25
N ILE A 271 -17.37 15.70 14.23
CA ILE A 271 -16.52 16.37 13.24
C ILE A 271 -16.86 15.91 11.82
N ASN A 272 -17.11 14.63 11.64
CA ASN A 272 -17.47 14.06 10.34
C ASN A 272 -18.87 14.51 9.89
N ALA A 273 -19.83 14.59 10.81
CA ALA A 273 -21.17 15.10 10.52
C ALA A 273 -21.13 16.55 10.05
N ASP A 274 -20.33 17.39 10.70
CA ASP A 274 -20.14 18.79 10.30
C ASP A 274 -19.51 18.93 8.90
N LYS A 275 -18.54 18.05 8.58
CA LYS A 275 -17.86 18.06 7.26
C LYS A 275 -18.74 17.56 6.13
N VAL A 276 -19.57 16.54 6.37
CA VAL A 276 -20.48 15.98 5.35
C VAL A 276 -21.58 16.97 4.99
N GLY A 277 -21.99 17.83 5.94
CA GLY A 277 -23.10 18.76 5.76
C GLY A 277 -24.42 18.02 5.50
N LYS A 278 -25.51 18.77 5.36
CA LYS A 278 -26.77 18.22 4.88
C LYS A 278 -26.70 18.16 3.34
N ILE A 279 -26.50 16.98 2.79
CA ILE A 279 -26.62 16.76 1.35
C ILE A 279 -28.11 16.65 1.03
N ASP A 280 -28.72 17.75 0.60
CA ASP A 280 -30.15 17.78 0.27
C ASP A 280 -30.49 16.84 -0.91
N LYS A 281 -29.56 16.63 -1.81
CA LYS A 281 -29.73 15.73 -2.96
C LYS A 281 -28.43 15.02 -3.30
N VAL A 282 -28.44 13.70 -3.28
CA VAL A 282 -27.31 12.88 -3.70
C VAL A 282 -27.15 12.98 -5.21
N SER A 283 -25.99 13.43 -5.69
CA SER A 283 -25.61 13.50 -7.10
C SER A 283 -24.21 12.94 -7.33
N TYR A 284 -23.89 12.58 -8.58
CA TYR A 284 -22.55 12.08 -8.92
C TYR A 284 -21.47 13.10 -8.55
N ASP A 285 -21.72 14.39 -8.81
CA ASP A 285 -20.74 15.47 -8.59
C ASP A 285 -20.40 15.68 -7.11
N ASN A 286 -21.40 15.60 -6.22
CA ASN A 286 -21.15 15.83 -4.78
C ASN A 286 -20.80 14.56 -3.99
N THR A 287 -20.95 13.36 -4.58
CA THR A 287 -20.78 12.10 -3.85
C THR A 287 -19.57 11.30 -4.36
N VAL A 288 -19.33 11.27 -5.66
CA VAL A 288 -18.41 10.30 -6.28
C VAL A 288 -17.26 10.95 -7.06
N LYS A 289 -17.50 12.12 -7.65
CA LYS A 289 -16.57 12.78 -8.57
C LYS A 289 -15.17 12.98 -7.96
N ASP A 290 -15.12 13.46 -6.73
CA ASP A 290 -13.87 13.82 -6.03
C ASP A 290 -13.24 12.67 -5.24
N LEU A 291 -13.85 11.47 -5.27
CA LEU A 291 -13.25 10.30 -4.65
C LEU A 291 -11.96 9.92 -5.36
N ILE A 292 -10.89 9.69 -4.59
CA ILE A 292 -9.59 9.25 -5.11
C ILE A 292 -9.61 7.72 -5.24
N VAL A 293 -10.36 7.21 -6.21
CA VAL A 293 -10.48 5.79 -6.53
C VAL A 293 -10.48 5.59 -8.04
N SER A 294 -10.26 4.35 -8.49
CA SER A 294 -10.28 4.05 -9.93
C SER A 294 -11.63 4.39 -10.58
N PRO A 295 -11.67 4.72 -11.88
CA PRO A 295 -12.92 4.99 -12.58
C PRO A 295 -13.92 3.83 -12.51
N ALA A 296 -13.47 2.59 -12.45
CA ALA A 296 -14.32 1.42 -12.26
C ALA A 296 -15.00 1.43 -10.89
N ASN A 297 -14.24 1.74 -9.84
CA ASN A 297 -14.78 1.85 -8.48
C ASN A 297 -15.74 3.03 -8.36
N LYS A 298 -15.46 4.19 -8.98
CA LYS A 298 -16.40 5.33 -9.03
C LYS A 298 -17.74 4.91 -9.63
N ARG A 299 -17.73 4.18 -10.76
CA ARG A 299 -18.96 3.66 -11.38
C ARG A 299 -19.70 2.70 -10.47
N ALA A 300 -18.99 1.76 -9.84
CA ALA A 300 -19.62 0.80 -8.91
C ALA A 300 -20.29 1.51 -7.73
N ILE A 301 -19.59 2.46 -7.10
CA ILE A 301 -20.15 3.26 -5.99
C ILE A 301 -21.40 4.02 -6.46
N TRP A 302 -21.34 4.68 -7.61
CA TRP A 302 -22.48 5.43 -8.12
C TRP A 302 -23.67 4.54 -8.44
N GLN A 303 -23.45 3.38 -9.06
CA GLN A 303 -24.53 2.41 -9.31
C GLN A 303 -25.15 1.91 -8.01
N THR A 304 -24.36 1.64 -6.97
CA THR A 304 -24.87 1.24 -5.66
C THR A 304 -25.76 2.32 -5.06
N VAL A 305 -25.33 3.59 -5.13
CA VAL A 305 -26.15 4.73 -4.69
C VAL A 305 -27.48 4.80 -5.44
N GLN A 306 -27.45 4.68 -6.78
CA GLN A 306 -28.66 4.70 -7.60
C GLN A 306 -29.63 3.56 -7.24
N ILE A 307 -29.13 2.34 -7.09
CA ILE A 307 -29.93 1.17 -6.69
C ILE A 307 -30.56 1.41 -5.32
N THR A 308 -29.79 1.96 -4.37
CA THR A 308 -30.33 2.28 -3.03
C THR A 308 -31.46 3.31 -3.11
N GLU A 309 -31.31 4.36 -3.92
CA GLU A 309 -32.36 5.35 -4.12
C GLU A 309 -33.60 4.78 -4.82
N GLU A 310 -33.46 3.84 -5.75
CA GLU A 310 -34.57 3.12 -6.34
C GLU A 310 -35.31 2.24 -5.34
N ILE A 311 -34.57 1.49 -4.52
CA ILE A 311 -35.16 0.68 -3.44
C ILE A 311 -35.98 1.58 -2.49
N LYS A 312 -35.42 2.73 -2.07
CA LYS A 312 -36.15 3.70 -1.22
C LYS A 312 -37.46 4.16 -1.87
N LYS A 313 -37.45 4.45 -3.17
CA LYS A 313 -38.67 4.84 -3.92
C LYS A 313 -39.71 3.72 -3.97
N VAL A 314 -39.29 2.47 -4.18
CA VAL A 314 -40.18 1.30 -4.23
C VAL A 314 -40.75 0.99 -2.83
N MET A 315 -39.89 0.99 -1.82
CA MET A 315 -40.27 0.66 -0.46
C MET A 315 -41.00 1.81 0.28
N LYS A 316 -40.88 3.03 -0.24
CA LYS A 316 -41.46 4.28 0.33
C LYS A 316 -40.98 4.55 1.78
N CYS A 317 -39.82 4.05 2.15
CA CYS A 317 -39.21 4.27 3.47
C CYS A 317 -37.70 4.33 3.35
N GLU A 318 -37.05 4.97 4.32
CA GLU A 318 -35.61 4.96 4.48
C GLU A 318 -35.14 3.59 5.04
N PRO A 319 -33.96 3.11 4.66
CA PRO A 319 -33.38 1.89 5.24
C PRO A 319 -33.06 2.13 6.72
N GLU A 320 -33.52 1.23 7.58
CA GLU A 320 -33.19 1.30 9.02
C GLU A 320 -31.70 1.06 9.28
N ARG A 321 -31.08 0.20 8.46
CA ARG A 321 -29.65 -0.13 8.53
C ARG A 321 -29.09 -0.43 7.16
N ILE A 322 -27.84 -0.02 6.93
CA ILE A 322 -27.08 -0.36 5.74
C ILE A 322 -25.85 -1.17 6.19
N PHE A 323 -25.75 -2.41 5.69
CA PHE A 323 -24.58 -3.25 5.93
C PHE A 323 -23.62 -3.13 4.75
N ILE A 324 -22.38 -2.72 5.05
CA ILE A 324 -21.31 -2.67 4.06
C ILE A 324 -20.37 -3.83 4.35
N GLU A 325 -20.38 -4.84 3.48
CA GLU A 325 -19.43 -5.93 3.53
C GLU A 325 -18.18 -5.57 2.75
N MET A 326 -17.06 -5.46 3.44
CA MET A 326 -15.76 -5.22 2.84
C MET A 326 -14.96 -6.51 2.81
N ALA A 327 -14.84 -7.12 1.63
CA ALA A 327 -13.85 -8.16 1.43
C ALA A 327 -12.46 -7.52 1.51
N ARG A 328 -11.76 -7.72 2.62
CA ARG A 328 -10.32 -7.51 2.64
C ARG A 328 -9.72 -8.53 1.70
N GLY A 329 -9.24 -8.11 0.54
CA GLY A 329 -8.28 -8.89 -0.20
C GLY A 329 -7.14 -9.16 0.77
N GLY A 330 -7.03 -10.41 1.25
CA GLY A 330 -5.95 -10.77 2.15
C GLY A 330 -4.66 -10.30 1.49
N GLU A 331 -3.85 -9.54 2.19
CA GLU A 331 -2.45 -9.40 1.82
C GLU A 331 -1.97 -10.83 1.69
N LYS A 332 -1.84 -11.28 0.44
CA LYS A 332 -1.14 -12.53 0.20
C LYS A 332 0.22 -12.27 0.79
N GLU A 333 0.49 -12.90 1.95
CA GLU A 333 1.87 -13.08 2.35
C GLU A 333 2.63 -13.36 1.07
N LYS A 334 3.68 -12.60 0.79
CA LYS A 334 4.55 -12.86 -0.35
C LYS A 334 5.12 -14.25 -0.09
N LYS A 335 4.34 -15.29 -0.42
CA LYS A 335 4.85 -16.64 -0.49
C LYS A 335 6.05 -16.52 -1.43
N ARG A 336 7.21 -16.97 -0.96
CA ARG A 336 8.39 -17.13 -1.79
C ARG A 336 7.88 -17.63 -3.13
N THR A 337 8.19 -16.93 -4.20
CA THR A 337 7.79 -17.29 -5.55
C THR A 337 8.38 -18.68 -5.81
N VAL A 338 7.55 -19.70 -5.70
CA VAL A 338 7.94 -21.07 -6.04
C VAL A 338 8.20 -21.06 -7.56
N SER A 339 9.37 -21.55 -7.97
CA SER A 339 9.72 -21.58 -9.38
C SER A 339 8.70 -22.42 -10.15
N ARG A 340 8.57 -22.16 -11.46
CA ARG A 340 7.65 -22.92 -12.31
C ARG A 340 7.99 -24.41 -12.32
N LYS A 341 9.29 -24.76 -12.32
CA LYS A 341 9.77 -26.13 -12.21
C LYS A 341 9.31 -26.78 -10.90
N ALA A 342 9.58 -26.15 -9.76
CA ALA A 342 9.19 -26.69 -8.46
C ALA A 342 7.67 -26.85 -8.35
N ARG A 343 6.89 -25.96 -8.95
CA ARG A 343 5.43 -26.06 -8.97
C ARG A 343 4.92 -27.21 -9.82
N LEU A 344 5.57 -27.50 -10.96
CA LEU A 344 5.24 -28.66 -11.77
C LEU A 344 5.56 -29.97 -11.02
N LEU A 345 6.73 -30.06 -10.40
CA LEU A 345 7.10 -31.22 -9.58
C LEU A 345 6.11 -31.47 -8.44
N GLU A 346 5.64 -30.40 -7.76
CA GLU A 346 4.60 -30.51 -6.74
C GLU A 346 3.27 -31.02 -7.32
N LEU A 347 2.87 -30.57 -8.52
CA LEU A 347 1.66 -31.06 -9.20
C LEU A 347 1.77 -32.53 -9.55
N TYR A 348 2.90 -32.97 -10.10
CA TYR A 348 3.11 -34.38 -10.49
C TYR A 348 3.26 -35.31 -9.28
N ALA A 349 3.83 -34.83 -8.18
CA ALA A 349 3.86 -35.58 -6.92
C ALA A 349 2.45 -35.88 -6.35
N ALA A 350 1.46 -35.07 -6.71
CA ALA A 350 0.07 -35.28 -6.33
C ALA A 350 -0.73 -36.16 -7.31
N CYS A 351 -0.19 -36.45 -8.51
CA CYS A 351 -0.81 -37.31 -9.53
C CYS A 351 -0.29 -38.73 -9.41
N GLN A 352 -1.19 -39.69 -9.18
CA GLN A 352 -0.82 -41.11 -8.95
C GLN A 352 -0.87 -42.03 -10.22
N ASP A 353 -1.35 -41.51 -11.35
CA ASP A 353 -1.56 -42.28 -12.56
C ASP A 353 -0.53 -41.92 -13.65
N ASP A 354 0.56 -42.71 -13.79
CA ASP A 354 1.55 -42.38 -14.79
C ASP A 354 2.03 -43.57 -15.64
N VAL A 355 1.64 -43.49 -16.92
CA VAL A 355 2.21 -44.24 -18.01
C VAL A 355 3.57 -43.69 -18.47
N ARG A 356 3.89 -42.45 -18.11
CA ARG A 356 5.10 -41.72 -18.51
C ARG A 356 5.73 -41.02 -17.28
N ASP A 357 7.04 -41.16 -17.13
CA ASP A 357 7.79 -40.55 -16.03
C ASP A 357 8.01 -39.05 -16.28
N TRP A 358 6.92 -38.26 -16.19
CA TRP A 358 6.93 -36.80 -16.32
C TRP A 358 7.84 -36.12 -15.31
N THR A 359 7.90 -36.67 -14.11
CA THR A 359 8.71 -36.12 -13.03
C THR A 359 10.17 -36.12 -13.41
N LYS A 360 10.67 -37.21 -13.93
CA LYS A 360 12.04 -37.34 -14.37
C LYS A 360 12.37 -36.43 -15.57
N GLU A 361 11.47 -36.29 -16.52
CA GLU A 361 11.65 -35.35 -17.63
C GLU A 361 11.73 -33.91 -17.16
N ILE A 362 10.96 -33.53 -16.16
CA ILE A 362 10.98 -32.16 -15.57
C ILE A 362 12.26 -31.99 -14.77
N GLU A 363 12.71 -33.00 -14.01
CA GLU A 363 13.95 -32.93 -13.22
C GLU A 363 15.19 -32.76 -14.09
N ASP A 364 15.24 -33.44 -15.23
CA ASP A 364 16.38 -33.40 -16.18
C ASP A 364 16.50 -32.05 -16.91
N ARG A 365 15.43 -31.22 -16.94
CA ARG A 365 15.45 -29.91 -17.61
C ARG A 365 15.96 -28.80 -16.71
N GLU A 366 16.62 -27.80 -17.31
CA GLU A 366 17.07 -26.63 -16.58
C GLU A 366 15.89 -25.71 -16.18
N GLU A 367 15.99 -25.08 -15.00
CA GLU A 367 14.95 -24.20 -14.47
C GLU A 367 14.61 -23.03 -15.41
N ARG A 368 15.60 -22.49 -16.12
CA ARG A 368 15.43 -21.40 -17.10
C ARG A 368 14.55 -21.75 -18.29
N GLU A 369 14.45 -23.02 -18.65
CA GLU A 369 13.61 -23.49 -19.78
C GLU A 369 12.12 -23.26 -19.48
N PHE A 370 11.72 -23.40 -18.23
CA PHE A 370 10.35 -23.17 -17.77
C PHE A 370 9.92 -21.70 -17.77
N ASN A 371 10.80 -20.76 -18.14
CA ASN A 371 10.42 -19.39 -18.47
C ASN A 371 9.58 -19.33 -19.77
N SER A 372 9.71 -20.32 -20.66
CA SER A 372 8.82 -20.48 -21.79
C SER A 372 7.40 -20.82 -21.32
N LYS A 373 6.41 -19.99 -21.73
CA LYS A 373 5.00 -20.26 -21.44
C LYS A 373 4.53 -21.55 -22.11
N LYS A 374 4.95 -21.78 -23.35
CA LYS A 374 4.57 -22.99 -24.11
C LYS A 374 5.03 -24.26 -23.40
N LEU A 375 6.29 -24.31 -22.96
CA LEU A 375 6.83 -25.46 -22.24
C LEU A 375 6.13 -25.66 -20.88
N TYR A 376 5.90 -24.60 -20.15
CA TYR A 376 5.19 -24.68 -18.86
C TYR A 376 3.77 -25.23 -19.03
N LEU A 377 3.03 -24.75 -20.04
CA LEU A 377 1.66 -25.20 -20.33
C LEU A 377 1.66 -26.65 -20.84
N TYR A 378 2.63 -27.04 -21.66
CA TYR A 378 2.78 -28.43 -22.13
C TYR A 378 2.81 -29.40 -20.94
N TYR A 379 3.67 -29.15 -19.97
CA TYR A 379 3.74 -30.02 -18.79
C TYR A 379 2.50 -29.87 -17.88
N THR A 380 1.90 -28.67 -17.76
CA THR A 380 0.69 -28.49 -16.94
C THR A 380 -0.50 -29.31 -17.47
N GLN A 381 -0.57 -29.57 -18.76
CA GLN A 381 -1.66 -30.33 -19.41
C GLN A 381 -1.24 -31.71 -19.89
N MET A 382 -0.16 -32.26 -19.33
CA MET A 382 0.33 -33.62 -19.60
C MET A 382 0.55 -33.90 -21.09
N GLY A 383 1.11 -32.94 -21.84
CA GLY A 383 1.44 -33.06 -23.25
C GLY A 383 0.24 -33.20 -24.18
N ARG A 384 -0.98 -32.85 -23.78
CA ARG A 384 -2.19 -32.96 -24.58
C ARG A 384 -2.90 -31.62 -24.76
N CYS A 385 -3.54 -31.45 -25.91
CA CYS A 385 -4.40 -30.28 -26.16
C CYS A 385 -5.66 -30.35 -25.30
N MET A 386 -5.93 -29.29 -24.56
CA MET A 386 -7.12 -29.21 -23.66
C MET A 386 -8.45 -29.21 -24.44
N TYR A 387 -8.43 -28.85 -25.72
CA TYR A 387 -9.66 -28.79 -26.54
C TYR A 387 -9.91 -30.09 -27.31
N SER A 388 -8.86 -30.64 -27.97
CA SER A 388 -9.01 -31.83 -28.84
C SER A 388 -8.59 -33.13 -28.16
N GLY A 389 -7.83 -33.08 -27.07
CA GLY A 389 -7.23 -34.25 -26.42
C GLY A 389 -6.04 -34.86 -27.23
N GLU A 390 -5.70 -34.30 -28.40
CA GLU A 390 -4.57 -34.76 -29.20
C GLU A 390 -3.24 -34.62 -28.46
N GLU A 391 -2.35 -35.56 -28.65
CA GLU A 391 -0.97 -35.50 -28.13
C GLU A 391 -0.20 -34.39 -28.82
N ILE A 392 0.55 -33.63 -28.04
CA ILE A 392 1.40 -32.53 -28.52
C ILE A 392 2.83 -33.05 -28.56
N ASP A 393 3.45 -32.99 -29.74
CA ASP A 393 4.88 -33.24 -29.86
C ASP A 393 5.66 -32.03 -29.38
N ILE A 394 6.58 -32.25 -28.42
CA ILE A 394 7.31 -31.15 -27.76
C ILE A 394 8.29 -30.45 -28.72
N ASP A 395 8.89 -31.20 -29.64
CA ASP A 395 9.85 -30.64 -30.60
C ASP A 395 9.10 -29.78 -31.63
N GLU A 396 7.93 -30.25 -32.10
CA GLU A 396 7.04 -29.45 -32.95
C GLU A 396 6.52 -28.20 -32.22
N LEU A 397 6.14 -28.33 -30.94
CA LEU A 397 5.64 -27.20 -30.13
C LEU A 397 6.64 -26.06 -30.00
N MET A 398 7.93 -26.39 -29.88
CA MET A 398 9.00 -25.41 -29.66
C MET A 398 9.50 -24.73 -30.94
N GLN A 399 9.09 -25.22 -32.14
CA GLN A 399 9.43 -24.58 -33.39
C GLN A 399 8.73 -23.25 -33.61
N LYS A 400 9.36 -22.34 -34.39
CA LYS A 400 8.77 -21.04 -34.68
C LYS A 400 7.44 -21.11 -35.46
N ASN A 401 7.30 -22.12 -36.32
CA ASN A 401 6.12 -22.36 -37.15
C ASN A 401 5.26 -23.54 -36.63
N SER A 402 5.20 -23.69 -35.32
CA SER A 402 4.39 -24.73 -34.69
C SER A 402 2.91 -24.57 -35.06
N LYS A 403 2.22 -25.69 -35.29
CA LYS A 403 0.74 -25.68 -35.45
C LYS A 403 -0.01 -25.45 -34.15
N TRP A 404 0.71 -25.44 -33.02
CA TRP A 404 0.18 -25.22 -31.69
C TRP A 404 0.34 -23.76 -31.25
N ASP A 405 -0.72 -23.17 -30.69
CA ASP A 405 -0.68 -21.81 -30.14
C ASP A 405 -1.26 -21.78 -28.74
N ILE A 406 -0.96 -20.70 -28.00
CA ILE A 406 -1.49 -20.47 -26.66
C ILE A 406 -2.83 -19.73 -26.80
N ASP A 407 -3.90 -20.35 -26.32
CA ASP A 407 -5.21 -19.73 -26.25
C ASP A 407 -5.53 -19.24 -24.81
N HIS A 408 -6.37 -18.23 -24.70
CA HIS A 408 -6.79 -17.64 -23.46
C HIS A 408 -8.29 -17.88 -23.25
N ILE A 409 -8.62 -18.73 -22.28
CA ILE A 409 -10.03 -19.03 -21.92
C ILE A 409 -10.76 -17.75 -21.49
N TYR A 410 -10.05 -16.82 -20.83
CA TYR A 410 -10.56 -15.50 -20.49
C TYR A 410 -9.72 -14.43 -21.17
N PRO A 411 -10.36 -13.36 -21.72
CA PRO A 411 -9.62 -12.25 -22.30
C PRO A 411 -8.62 -11.67 -21.31
N GLN A 412 -7.38 -11.46 -21.73
CA GLN A 412 -6.44 -10.68 -20.93
C GLN A 412 -6.94 -9.25 -20.85
N SER A 413 -7.18 -8.75 -19.66
CA SER A 413 -7.43 -7.33 -19.44
C SER A 413 -6.21 -6.53 -19.90
N LYS A 414 -6.41 -5.60 -20.84
CA LYS A 414 -5.40 -4.65 -21.29
C LYS A 414 -5.03 -3.68 -20.17
#